data_aa448c072410e4b95be6d06f2adcbc71
#
_entry.id   aa448c072410e4b95be6d06f2adcbc71
#
_cell.length_a   1.000
_cell.length_b   1.000
_cell.length_c   1.000
_cell.angle_alpha   90.00
_cell.angle_beta   90.00
_cell.angle_gamma   90.00
#
_symmetry.space_group_name_H-M   'P 1'
#
loop_
_entity.id
_entity.type
_entity.pdbx_description
1 polymer ?
#
loop_
_entity_poly.entity_id
_entity_poly.type
_entity_poly.pdbx_seq_one_letter_code
_entity_poly.pdbx_strand_id
1 'polypeptide(L)'
;MKVDKDQISAWGVHAFTGSGAILGFLALVSILNNDQVGSFLWLGMALLVDGVDGTLARKVGVEEKAPNLDGIILDSIIDYLNYVINPALMIYWFQMVPSGFEMIMPALIFGVSLYTFINVNMKTDDYYFQGFPAVWNVVVLYFFILNTNEWINLVVIIILSVLTFVPWKFVHPLRVKSFRNLTILKEQ
;
A
#
# COMPACT_ATOMS: atom_id res chain seq x y z
N MET A 1 -9.68 -33.35 -13.94
CA MET A 1 -8.43 -32.73 -13.51
C MET A 1 -8.34 -32.92 -11.99
N LYS A 2 -7.41 -33.73 -11.46
CA LYS A 2 -7.25 -33.84 -10.01
C LYS A 2 -6.50 -32.59 -9.56
N VAL A 3 -7.17 -31.72 -8.83
CA VAL A 3 -6.54 -30.55 -8.22
C VAL A 3 -5.68 -31.07 -7.07
N ASP A 4 -4.39 -30.79 -7.10
CA ASP A 4 -3.45 -31.18 -6.05
C ASP A 4 -3.65 -30.32 -4.79
N LYS A 5 -3.44 -30.92 -3.60
CA LYS A 5 -3.54 -30.19 -2.32
C LYS A 5 -2.60 -28.97 -2.28
N ASP A 6 -1.45 -29.09 -2.89
CA ASP A 6 -0.48 -28.01 -2.99
C ASP A 6 -0.99 -26.83 -3.82
N GLN A 7 -1.69 -27.12 -4.93
CA GLN A 7 -2.32 -26.11 -5.77
C GLN A 7 -3.49 -25.41 -5.04
N ILE A 8 -4.28 -26.16 -4.25
CA ILE A 8 -5.35 -25.57 -3.42
C ILE A 8 -4.76 -24.58 -2.41
N SER A 9 -3.64 -24.95 -1.75
CA SER A 9 -2.99 -24.06 -0.78
C SER A 9 -2.47 -22.76 -1.41
N ALA A 10 -1.89 -22.84 -2.62
CA ALA A 10 -1.43 -21.67 -3.36
C ALA A 10 -2.60 -20.76 -3.78
N TRP A 11 -3.70 -21.34 -4.25
CA TRP A 11 -4.91 -20.58 -4.56
C TRP A 11 -5.54 -19.94 -3.33
N GLY A 12 -5.46 -20.61 -2.17
CA GLY A 12 -5.88 -20.05 -0.89
C GLY A 12 -5.13 -18.78 -0.51
N VAL A 13 -3.81 -18.73 -0.79
CA VAL A 13 -3.00 -17.52 -0.59
C VAL A 13 -3.42 -16.41 -1.54
N HIS A 14 -3.59 -16.71 -2.85
CA HIS A 14 -4.09 -15.70 -3.80
C HIS A 14 -5.48 -15.17 -3.41
N ALA A 15 -6.37 -16.02 -2.92
CA ALA A 15 -7.68 -15.59 -2.42
C ALA A 15 -7.55 -14.70 -1.18
N PHE A 16 -6.59 -15.00 -0.29
CA PHE A 16 -6.29 -14.16 0.87
C PHE A 16 -5.77 -12.77 0.44
N THR A 17 -4.76 -12.70 -0.45
CA THR A 17 -4.31 -11.43 -1.05
C THR A 17 -5.49 -10.71 -1.72
N GLY A 18 -6.29 -11.44 -2.53
CA GLY A 18 -7.50 -10.92 -3.18
C GLY A 18 -8.53 -10.31 -2.22
N SER A 19 -8.58 -10.75 -0.97
CA SER A 19 -9.45 -10.13 0.04
C SER A 19 -9.10 -8.66 0.31
N GLY A 20 -7.86 -8.24 0.07
CA GLY A 20 -7.42 -6.84 0.12
C GLY A 20 -8.19 -5.95 -0.87
N ALA A 21 -8.57 -6.47 -2.05
CA ALA A 21 -9.42 -5.73 -2.99
C ALA A 21 -10.85 -5.53 -2.47
N ILE A 22 -11.40 -6.54 -1.77
CA ILE A 22 -12.74 -6.44 -1.14
C ILE A 22 -12.70 -5.39 -0.03
N LEU A 23 -11.66 -5.39 0.81
CA LEU A 23 -11.46 -4.40 1.86
C LEU A 23 -11.30 -2.99 1.27
N GLY A 24 -10.54 -2.86 0.17
CA GLY A 24 -10.41 -1.61 -0.57
C GLY A 24 -11.73 -1.11 -1.13
N PHE A 25 -12.57 -1.99 -1.65
CA PHE A 25 -13.92 -1.66 -2.10
C PHE A 25 -14.82 -1.20 -0.94
N LEU A 26 -14.75 -1.85 0.22
CA LEU A 26 -15.50 -1.43 1.41
C LEU A 26 -15.03 -0.07 1.92
N ALA A 27 -13.71 0.22 1.86
CA ALA A 27 -13.17 1.54 2.13
C ALA A 27 -13.74 2.60 1.19
N LEU A 28 -13.80 2.30 -0.12
CA LEU A 28 -14.41 3.18 -1.12
C LEU A 28 -15.88 3.47 -0.81
N VAL A 29 -16.67 2.45 -0.48
CA VAL A 29 -18.09 2.62 -0.10
C VAL A 29 -18.21 3.50 1.15
N SER A 30 -17.34 3.33 2.16
CA SER A 30 -17.31 4.18 3.34
C SER A 30 -16.99 5.64 3.01
N ILE A 31 -16.02 5.89 2.10
CA ILE A 31 -15.69 7.24 1.61
C ILE A 31 -16.95 7.90 1.00
N LEU A 32 -17.62 7.20 0.08
CA LEU A 32 -18.82 7.71 -0.61
C LEU A 32 -19.98 7.98 0.34
N ASN A 33 -20.06 7.26 1.46
CA ASN A 33 -21.06 7.45 2.51
C ASN A 33 -20.64 8.50 3.57
N ASN A 34 -19.55 9.24 3.35
CA ASN A 34 -18.96 10.20 4.32
C ASN A 34 -18.55 9.55 5.66
N ASP A 35 -18.32 8.24 5.68
CA ASP A 35 -17.79 7.52 6.85
C ASP A 35 -16.26 7.48 6.80
N GLN A 36 -15.66 8.57 7.27
CA GLN A 36 -14.20 8.72 7.28
C GLN A 36 -13.51 7.68 8.18
N VAL A 37 -14.08 7.41 9.35
CA VAL A 37 -13.51 6.43 10.30
C VAL A 37 -13.60 5.02 9.72
N GLY A 38 -14.76 4.63 9.17
CA GLY A 38 -14.94 3.34 8.52
C GLY A 38 -13.97 3.14 7.37
N SER A 39 -13.70 4.18 6.55
CA SER A 39 -12.72 4.09 5.47
C SER A 39 -11.31 3.78 5.99
N PHE A 40 -10.86 4.39 7.07
CA PHE A 40 -9.57 4.08 7.70
C PHE A 40 -9.52 2.68 8.31
N LEU A 41 -10.61 2.21 8.91
CA LEU A 41 -10.67 0.85 9.44
C LEU A 41 -10.51 -0.20 8.34
N TRP A 42 -11.21 -0.05 7.21
CA TRP A 42 -11.07 -0.97 6.07
C TRP A 42 -9.68 -0.91 5.44
N LEU A 43 -9.11 0.28 5.25
CA LEU A 43 -7.73 0.42 4.75
C LEU A 43 -6.70 -0.15 5.73
N GLY A 44 -6.91 -0.02 7.03
CA GLY A 44 -6.08 -0.64 8.06
C GLY A 44 -6.13 -2.16 7.99
N MET A 45 -7.31 -2.76 7.78
CA MET A 45 -7.45 -4.20 7.57
C MET A 45 -6.77 -4.65 6.27
N ALA A 46 -6.89 -3.88 5.18
CA ALA A 46 -6.20 -4.16 3.92
C ALA A 46 -4.67 -4.15 4.10
N LEU A 47 -4.14 -3.19 4.87
CA LEU A 47 -2.71 -3.12 5.22
C LEU A 47 -2.24 -4.33 6.04
N LEU A 48 -3.09 -4.88 6.92
CA LEU A 48 -2.77 -6.11 7.65
C LEU A 48 -2.73 -7.32 6.74
N VAL A 49 -3.65 -7.44 5.78
CA VAL A 49 -3.63 -8.51 4.76
C VAL A 49 -2.35 -8.45 3.96
N ASP A 50 -1.99 -7.28 3.40
CA ASP A 50 -0.75 -7.03 2.64
C ASP A 50 0.51 -7.36 3.46
N GLY A 51 0.57 -6.95 4.73
CA GLY A 51 1.71 -7.25 5.60
C GLY A 51 1.97 -8.73 5.81
N VAL A 52 0.96 -9.59 5.66
CA VAL A 52 1.02 -11.03 5.93
C VAL A 52 1.15 -11.86 4.66
N ASP A 53 0.51 -11.47 3.55
CA ASP A 53 0.34 -12.31 2.36
C ASP A 53 1.66 -12.65 1.66
N GLY A 54 2.58 -11.72 1.52
CA GLY A 54 3.91 -11.98 0.94
C GLY A 54 4.73 -13.00 1.76
N THR A 55 4.50 -13.07 3.08
CA THR A 55 5.13 -14.08 3.94
C THR A 55 4.47 -15.44 3.73
N LEU A 56 3.15 -15.48 3.62
CA LEU A 56 2.38 -16.69 3.31
C LEU A 56 2.75 -17.22 1.93
N ALA A 57 2.84 -16.36 0.92
CA ALA A 57 3.18 -16.73 -0.46
C ALA A 57 4.55 -17.42 -0.53
N ARG A 58 5.57 -16.86 0.12
CA ARG A 58 6.91 -17.46 0.19
C ARG A 58 6.90 -18.79 0.96
N LYS A 59 6.18 -18.88 2.07
CA LYS A 59 6.10 -20.10 2.89
C LYS A 59 5.41 -21.25 2.17
N VAL A 60 4.40 -20.95 1.37
CA VAL A 60 3.65 -21.94 0.60
C VAL A 60 4.36 -22.30 -0.71
N GLY A 61 5.22 -21.44 -1.26
CA GLY A 61 5.85 -21.62 -2.58
C GLY A 61 4.84 -21.41 -3.71
N VAL A 62 4.10 -20.30 -3.67
CA VAL A 62 2.98 -20.01 -4.56
C VAL A 62 3.40 -19.97 -6.03
N GLU A 63 4.57 -19.38 -6.35
CA GLU A 63 5.09 -19.26 -7.71
C GLU A 63 5.28 -20.62 -8.39
N GLU A 64 5.72 -21.64 -7.65
CA GLU A 64 5.92 -22.99 -8.18
C GLU A 64 4.60 -23.77 -8.29
N LYS A 65 3.68 -23.57 -7.33
CA LYS A 65 2.45 -24.37 -7.18
C LYS A 65 1.25 -23.81 -7.97
N ALA A 66 1.27 -22.53 -8.30
CA ALA A 66 0.25 -21.86 -9.10
C ALA A 66 0.88 -20.96 -10.20
N PRO A 67 1.69 -21.52 -11.11
CA PRO A 67 2.50 -20.73 -12.07
C PRO A 67 1.64 -19.96 -13.10
N ASN A 68 0.35 -20.25 -13.18
CA ASN A 68 -0.56 -19.55 -14.09
C ASN A 68 -1.18 -18.27 -13.50
N LEU A 69 -0.90 -17.98 -12.21
CA LEU A 69 -1.39 -16.80 -11.52
C LEU A 69 -0.21 -15.95 -11.08
N ASP A 70 -0.14 -14.72 -11.58
CA ASP A 70 0.90 -13.77 -11.21
C ASP A 70 0.53 -13.06 -9.91
N GLY A 71 1.13 -13.52 -8.79
CA GLY A 71 0.92 -12.96 -7.47
C GLY A 71 1.48 -11.54 -7.32
N ILE A 72 2.53 -11.19 -8.08
CA ILE A 72 3.14 -9.84 -8.04
C ILE A 72 2.21 -8.82 -8.69
N ILE A 73 1.61 -9.18 -9.83
CA ILE A 73 0.62 -8.32 -10.47
C ILE A 73 -0.64 -8.18 -9.60
N LEU A 74 -1.13 -9.28 -9.02
CA LEU A 74 -2.28 -9.25 -8.12
C LEU A 74 -2.04 -8.30 -6.94
N ASP A 75 -0.91 -8.44 -6.25
CA ASP A 75 -0.46 -7.60 -5.15
C ASP A 75 -0.41 -6.11 -5.58
N SER A 76 0.27 -5.83 -6.70
CA SER A 76 0.42 -4.46 -7.21
C SER A 76 -0.91 -3.77 -7.53
N ILE A 77 -1.89 -4.50 -8.06
CA ILE A 77 -3.23 -3.96 -8.36
C ILE A 77 -3.96 -3.60 -7.05
N ILE A 78 -3.88 -4.48 -6.05
CA ILE A 78 -4.52 -4.29 -4.75
C ILE A 78 -3.85 -3.16 -3.98
N ASP A 79 -2.52 -3.10 -4.02
CA ASP A 79 -1.74 -2.02 -3.42
C ASP A 79 -2.08 -0.67 -4.03
N TYR A 80 -2.17 -0.59 -5.35
CA TYR A 80 -2.53 0.65 -6.04
C TYR A 80 -3.93 1.12 -5.63
N LEU A 81 -4.89 0.19 -5.48
CA LEU A 81 -6.22 0.51 -4.97
C LEU A 81 -6.17 1.08 -3.55
N ASN A 82 -5.45 0.40 -2.63
CA ASN A 82 -5.49 0.71 -1.21
C ASN A 82 -4.54 1.84 -0.80
N TYR A 83 -3.41 1.99 -1.49
CA TYR A 83 -2.37 2.97 -1.14
C TYR A 83 -2.43 4.24 -1.98
N VAL A 84 -3.13 4.21 -3.13
CA VAL A 84 -3.19 5.36 -4.05
C VAL A 84 -4.63 5.80 -4.31
N ILE A 85 -5.48 4.92 -4.86
CA ILE A 85 -6.83 5.31 -5.30
C ILE A 85 -7.68 5.78 -4.13
N ASN A 86 -7.84 4.93 -3.11
CA ASN A 86 -8.68 5.27 -1.96
C ASN A 86 -8.18 6.53 -1.22
N PRO A 87 -6.87 6.67 -0.87
CA PRO A 87 -6.38 7.89 -0.23
C PRO A 87 -6.53 9.15 -1.08
N ALA A 88 -6.32 9.07 -2.38
CA ALA A 88 -6.53 10.20 -3.28
C ALA A 88 -8.00 10.63 -3.31
N LEU A 89 -8.93 9.66 -3.32
CA LEU A 89 -10.36 9.93 -3.19
C LEU A 89 -10.72 10.53 -1.83
N MET A 90 -10.09 10.09 -0.73
CA MET A 90 -10.30 10.68 0.60
C MET A 90 -9.90 12.15 0.62
N ILE A 91 -8.76 12.50 0.00
CA ILE A 91 -8.30 13.90 -0.10
C ILE A 91 -9.35 14.76 -0.82
N TYR A 92 -9.89 14.24 -1.93
CA TYR A 92 -10.94 14.93 -2.69
C TYR A 92 -12.26 15.01 -1.92
N TRP A 93 -12.75 13.88 -1.44
CA TRP A 93 -14.08 13.74 -0.88
C TRP A 93 -14.25 14.43 0.46
N PHE A 94 -13.23 14.36 1.32
CA PHE A 94 -13.22 15.00 2.63
C PHE A 94 -12.58 16.40 2.62
N GLN A 95 -12.33 16.97 1.42
CA GLN A 95 -11.79 18.32 1.24
C GLN A 95 -10.53 18.57 2.09
N MET A 96 -9.56 17.64 2.02
CA MET A 96 -8.38 17.69 2.87
C MET A 96 -7.29 18.65 2.37
N VAL A 97 -7.54 19.37 1.26
CA VAL A 97 -6.64 20.39 0.68
C VAL A 97 -7.43 21.65 0.37
N PRO A 98 -6.77 22.84 0.24
CA PRO A 98 -7.45 24.10 -0.01
C PRO A 98 -8.26 24.09 -1.30
N SER A 99 -9.33 24.91 -1.30
CA SER A 99 -10.19 25.11 -2.48
C SER A 99 -9.37 25.48 -3.72
N GLY A 100 -9.71 24.82 -4.83
CA GLY A 100 -8.97 24.92 -6.10
C GLY A 100 -7.88 23.87 -6.31
N PHE A 101 -7.50 23.11 -5.27
CA PHE A 101 -6.50 22.04 -5.34
C PHE A 101 -7.12 20.62 -5.20
N GLU A 102 -8.42 20.51 -4.97
CA GLU A 102 -9.13 19.27 -4.67
C GLU A 102 -8.99 18.22 -5.78
N MET A 103 -8.93 18.65 -7.05
CA MET A 103 -8.71 17.76 -8.20
C MET A 103 -7.23 17.61 -8.54
N ILE A 104 -6.43 18.67 -8.32
CA ILE A 104 -5.04 18.71 -8.73
C ILE A 104 -4.19 17.77 -7.88
N MET A 105 -4.38 17.78 -6.55
CA MET A 105 -3.57 16.97 -5.65
C MET A 105 -3.83 15.47 -5.79
N PRO A 106 -5.08 14.97 -5.85
CA PRO A 106 -5.33 13.59 -6.21
C PRO A 106 -4.75 13.19 -7.56
N ALA A 107 -4.91 14.02 -8.59
CA ALA A 107 -4.32 13.75 -9.91
C ALA A 107 -2.79 13.67 -9.88
N LEU A 108 -2.13 14.55 -9.10
CA LEU A 108 -0.68 14.49 -8.87
C LEU A 108 -0.30 13.16 -8.18
N ILE A 109 -1.02 12.77 -7.12
CA ILE A 109 -0.81 11.50 -6.41
C ILE A 109 -0.90 10.32 -7.39
N PHE A 110 -1.93 10.27 -8.24
CA PHE A 110 -2.07 9.22 -9.26
C PHE A 110 -0.84 9.19 -10.18
N GLY A 111 -0.44 10.34 -10.73
CA GLY A 111 0.66 10.41 -11.69
C GLY A 111 2.01 9.98 -11.10
N VAL A 112 2.38 10.50 -9.92
CA VAL A 112 3.67 10.16 -9.30
C VAL A 112 3.69 8.72 -8.79
N SER A 113 2.55 8.20 -8.33
CA SER A 113 2.47 6.82 -7.85
C SER A 113 2.64 5.79 -8.95
N LEU A 114 2.21 6.09 -10.19
CA LEU A 114 2.49 5.22 -11.33
C LEU A 114 4.00 4.98 -11.48
N TYR A 115 4.82 6.02 -11.34
CA TYR A 115 6.28 5.86 -11.38
C TYR A 115 6.78 4.89 -10.32
N THR A 116 6.26 4.99 -9.09
CA THR A 116 6.63 4.07 -7.99
C THR A 116 6.34 2.61 -8.35
N PHE A 117 5.16 2.34 -8.92
CA PHE A 117 4.71 0.98 -9.22
C PHE A 117 5.39 0.35 -10.45
N ILE A 118 5.81 1.16 -11.43
CA ILE A 118 6.49 0.65 -12.64
C ILE A 118 8.03 0.67 -12.51
N ASN A 119 8.60 1.33 -11.50
CA ASN A 119 10.04 1.42 -11.31
C ASN A 119 10.60 0.11 -10.73
N VAL A 120 11.23 -0.69 -11.57
CA VAL A 120 11.84 -1.98 -11.18
C VAL A 120 12.95 -1.85 -10.13
N ASN A 121 13.56 -0.65 -10.00
CA ASN A 121 14.62 -0.36 -9.05
C ASN A 121 14.09 0.25 -7.73
N MET A 122 12.76 0.29 -7.56
CA MET A 122 12.15 0.89 -6.37
C MET A 122 12.53 0.19 -5.07
N LYS A 123 12.69 -1.15 -5.11
CA LYS A 123 13.13 -1.97 -3.97
C LYS A 123 14.63 -2.26 -4.12
N THR A 124 15.43 -1.84 -3.14
CA THR A 124 16.86 -2.11 -3.11
C THR A 124 17.16 -3.49 -2.52
N ASP A 125 18.37 -4.06 -2.79
CA ASP A 125 18.80 -5.37 -2.28
C ASP A 125 18.87 -5.42 -0.74
N ASP A 126 19.03 -4.28 -0.09
CA ASP A 126 19.03 -4.12 1.37
C ASP A 126 17.62 -3.85 1.95
N TYR A 127 16.58 -4.04 1.12
CA TYR A 127 15.16 -3.91 1.47
C TYR A 127 14.69 -2.49 1.86
N TYR A 128 15.35 -1.46 1.33
CA TYR A 128 14.84 -0.09 1.37
C TYR A 128 14.05 0.23 0.10
N PHE A 129 13.26 1.30 0.16
CA PHE A 129 12.66 1.90 -1.01
C PHE A 129 13.53 3.07 -1.49
N GLN A 130 13.73 3.19 -2.80
CA GLN A 130 14.32 4.38 -3.42
C GLN A 130 13.23 5.39 -3.77
N GLY A 131 13.20 6.50 -3.06
CA GLY A 131 12.13 7.48 -3.17
C GLY A 131 10.94 7.14 -2.28
N PHE A 132 9.96 8.05 -2.22
CA PHE A 132 8.75 7.85 -1.43
C PHE A 132 7.92 6.68 -1.99
N PRO A 133 7.58 5.68 -1.17
CA PRO A 133 7.00 4.41 -1.62
C PRO A 133 5.49 4.46 -1.91
N ALA A 134 4.92 5.63 -2.14
CA ALA A 134 3.51 5.84 -2.46
C ALA A 134 2.51 5.28 -1.43
N VAL A 135 2.86 5.26 -0.15
CA VAL A 135 1.99 4.82 0.96
C VAL A 135 1.06 5.95 1.41
N TRP A 136 0.23 6.45 0.50
CA TRP A 136 -0.64 7.59 0.74
C TRP A 136 -1.73 7.33 1.79
N ASN A 137 -2.15 6.08 1.97
CA ASN A 137 -3.07 5.68 3.03
C ASN A 137 -2.53 6.04 4.43
N VAL A 138 -1.24 5.87 4.67
CA VAL A 138 -0.57 6.26 5.91
C VAL A 138 -0.50 7.78 6.04
N VAL A 139 -0.17 8.48 4.96
CA VAL A 139 -0.11 9.95 4.93
C VAL A 139 -1.46 10.56 5.29
N VAL A 140 -2.54 10.11 4.64
CA VAL A 140 -3.90 10.60 4.89
C VAL A 140 -4.38 10.25 6.30
N LEU A 141 -3.98 9.07 6.83
CA LEU A 141 -4.25 8.72 8.21
C LEU A 141 -3.58 9.70 9.19
N TYR A 142 -2.33 10.11 8.93
CA TYR A 142 -1.67 11.13 9.74
C TYR A 142 -2.36 12.49 9.64
N PHE A 143 -2.82 12.90 8.47
CA PHE A 143 -3.61 14.12 8.32
C PHE A 143 -4.85 14.11 9.21
N PHE A 144 -5.54 12.98 9.25
CA PHE A 144 -6.72 12.79 10.08
C PHE A 144 -6.40 12.77 11.58
N ILE A 145 -5.44 11.96 12.03
CA ILE A 145 -5.10 11.81 13.46
C ILE A 145 -4.55 13.11 14.05
N LEU A 146 -3.69 13.81 13.29
CA LEU A 146 -3.06 15.05 13.74
C LEU A 146 -3.95 16.27 13.50
N ASN A 147 -5.12 16.10 12.87
CA ASN A 147 -6.05 17.17 12.51
C ASN A 147 -5.32 18.35 11.84
N THR A 148 -4.47 18.03 10.85
CA THR A 148 -3.67 19.02 10.14
C THR A 148 -4.55 19.90 9.25
N ASN A 149 -4.15 21.19 9.08
CA ASN A 149 -4.88 22.07 8.20
C ASN A 149 -4.59 21.77 6.72
N GLU A 150 -5.49 22.20 5.84
CA GLU A 150 -5.47 21.94 4.40
C GLU A 150 -4.18 22.41 3.70
N TRP A 151 -3.56 23.52 4.15
CA TRP A 151 -2.32 24.06 3.58
C TRP A 151 -1.10 23.19 3.95
N ILE A 152 -1.09 22.63 5.18
CA ILE A 152 -0.05 21.68 5.59
C ILE A 152 -0.16 20.43 4.73
N ASN A 153 -1.38 19.91 4.53
CA ASN A 153 -1.62 18.73 3.71
C ASN A 153 -1.15 18.94 2.27
N LEU A 154 -1.48 20.10 1.68
CA LEU A 154 -1.02 20.49 0.34
C LEU A 154 0.51 20.44 0.23
N VAL A 155 1.21 21.12 1.16
CA VAL A 155 2.68 21.18 1.17
C VAL A 155 3.29 19.79 1.32
N VAL A 156 2.76 18.96 2.22
CA VAL A 156 3.23 17.59 2.46
C VAL A 156 3.04 16.73 1.20
N ILE A 157 1.89 16.82 0.52
CA ILE A 157 1.64 16.08 -0.72
C ILE A 157 2.65 16.48 -1.78
N ILE A 158 2.92 17.77 -1.98
CA ILE A 158 3.90 18.25 -2.95
C ILE A 158 5.30 17.75 -2.62
N ILE A 159 5.72 17.85 -1.36
CA ILE A 159 7.05 17.39 -0.92
C ILE A 159 7.20 15.88 -1.17
N LEU A 160 6.24 15.06 -0.76
CA LEU A 160 6.30 13.61 -0.95
C LEU A 160 6.25 13.22 -2.43
N SER A 161 5.49 13.97 -3.24
CA SER A 161 5.46 13.77 -4.70
C SER A 161 6.84 14.04 -5.34
N VAL A 162 7.55 15.08 -4.90
CA VAL A 162 8.93 15.33 -5.35
C VAL A 162 9.88 14.25 -4.85
N LEU A 163 9.75 13.84 -3.59
CA LEU A 163 10.58 12.80 -2.97
C LEU A 163 10.40 11.41 -3.63
N THR A 164 9.33 11.18 -4.36
CA THR A 164 9.14 9.97 -5.17
C THR A 164 10.27 9.80 -6.20
N PHE A 165 10.80 10.91 -6.76
CA PHE A 165 11.85 10.90 -7.78
C PHE A 165 13.26 11.08 -7.21
N VAL A 166 13.39 11.38 -5.92
CA VAL A 166 14.68 11.54 -5.26
C VAL A 166 15.15 10.19 -4.75
N PRO A 167 16.37 9.70 -5.11
CA PRO A 167 16.84 8.37 -4.75
C PRO A 167 17.28 8.25 -3.28
N TRP A 168 16.50 8.81 -2.37
CA TRP A 168 16.70 8.64 -0.95
C TRP A 168 16.15 7.31 -0.47
N LYS A 169 16.84 6.67 0.46
CA LYS A 169 16.40 5.40 1.02
C LYS A 169 15.34 5.60 2.09
N PHE A 170 14.12 5.15 1.80
CA PHE A 170 13.04 5.06 2.77
C PHE A 170 13.02 3.68 3.43
N VAL A 171 12.86 3.66 4.74
CA VAL A 171 12.86 2.42 5.53
C VAL A 171 11.60 1.60 5.22
N HIS A 172 11.79 0.32 4.91
CA HIS A 172 10.70 -0.64 4.87
C HIS A 172 10.52 -1.24 6.28
N PRO A 173 9.43 -0.90 7.03
CA PRO A 173 9.33 -1.20 8.46
C PRO A 173 9.41 -2.69 8.81
N LEU A 174 9.02 -3.58 7.88
CA LEU A 174 8.95 -5.03 8.15
C LEU A 174 10.11 -5.85 7.54
N ARG A 175 10.97 -5.24 6.69
CA ARG A 175 11.94 -6.02 5.88
C ARG A 175 13.39 -5.57 6.01
N VAL A 176 13.71 -4.51 6.77
CA VAL A 176 15.10 -4.03 6.90
C VAL A 176 15.96 -5.04 7.68
N LYS A 177 17.06 -5.48 7.07
CA LYS A 177 18.00 -6.44 7.68
C LYS A 177 18.49 -6.02 9.08
N SER A 178 18.58 -4.71 9.35
CA SER A 178 19.02 -4.18 10.64
C SER A 178 18.08 -4.55 11.79
N PHE A 179 16.76 -4.60 11.54
CA PHE A 179 15.80 -5.02 12.57
C PHE A 179 15.80 -6.54 12.80
N ARG A 180 16.13 -7.33 11.77
CA ARG A 180 16.21 -8.79 11.88
C ARG A 180 17.37 -9.25 12.76
N ASN A 181 18.48 -8.53 12.77
CA ASN A 181 19.66 -8.85 13.59
C ASN A 181 19.41 -8.57 15.08
N LEU A 182 18.52 -7.66 15.43
CA LEU A 182 18.13 -7.40 16.82
C LEU A 182 17.28 -8.53 17.43
N THR A 183 16.57 -9.29 16.59
CA THR A 183 15.75 -10.43 17.04
C THR A 183 16.61 -11.70 17.27
N ILE A 184 17.71 -11.86 16.51
CA ILE A 184 18.62 -13.02 16.61
C ILE A 184 19.50 -12.96 17.86
N LEU A 185 19.76 -11.75 18.40
CA LEU A 185 20.54 -11.57 19.63
C LEU A 185 19.76 -11.90 20.92
N LYS A 186 18.48 -12.27 20.83
CA LYS A 186 17.65 -12.70 21.96
C LYS A 186 17.52 -14.23 22.11
N GLU A 187 18.13 -15.01 21.19
CA GLU A 187 18.10 -16.49 21.21
C GLU A 187 19.46 -17.13 21.45
N GLN A 188 20.41 -16.40 22.05
CA GLN A 188 21.67 -16.96 22.59
C GLN A 188 21.71 -16.88 24.11
#